data_a902b7c6640a8288860d1d398c2e9085
#
_entry.id   a902b7c6640a8288860d1d398c2e9085
#
_cell.length_a   1.000
_cell.length_b   1.000
_cell.length_c   1.000
_cell.angle_alpha   90.00
_cell.angle_beta   90.00
_cell.angle_gamma   90.00
#
_symmetry.space_group_name_H-M   'P 1'
#
loop_
_entity.id
_entity.type
_entity.pdbx_description
1 polymer ?
#
loop_
_entity_poly.entity_id
_entity_poly.type
_entity_poly.pdbx_seq_one_letter_code
_entity_poly.pdbx_strand_id
1 'polypeptide(L)'
;AMSTVLVSQAPLINAFAYGEADVSQSTFKQDTDNSADFQNWLSNVWQGGEKAYAQTENVALTPGSDAADLNFSWYSAGKGTPAVKVWKDGSKSSAKVVTGNAEAISAENWQGKLYSAANKVNIADYFEENTQYHYQYTDNYTGDDSVWSAEYDYTTKATDKFSVILTGDPQVGASGSSSDKSANDASVARDAYNWNKTMQQALKTCPDASFLLSAGDQINQSGATKDDDKKTRESEYAGYLYPSVFRSLPIAATIGN
;
A
#
# COMPACT_ATOMS: atom_id res chain seq x y z
N ALA A 1 18.50 -6.46 1.77
CA ALA A 1 18.35 -5.81 0.47
C ALA A 1 18.10 -4.33 0.67
N MET A 2 18.74 -3.50 -0.10
CA MET A 2 18.64 -2.04 0.02
C MET A 2 17.65 -1.56 -1.05
N SER A 3 16.47 -1.15 -0.62
CA SER A 3 15.47 -0.56 -1.53
C SER A 3 16.02 0.74 -2.13
N THR A 4 16.22 0.80 -3.41
CA THR A 4 16.62 2.03 -4.10
C THR A 4 15.37 2.77 -4.52
N VAL A 5 15.17 3.97 -3.98
CA VAL A 5 14.10 4.87 -4.41
C VAL A 5 14.65 5.83 -5.45
N LEU A 6 14.19 5.74 -6.67
CA LEU A 6 14.48 6.70 -7.74
C LEU A 6 13.28 7.63 -7.90
N VAL A 7 13.52 8.90 -7.78
CA VAL A 7 12.53 9.95 -8.03
C VAL A 7 12.85 10.61 -9.36
N SER A 8 11.93 10.57 -10.29
CA SER A 8 12.09 11.17 -11.62
C SER A 8 11.07 12.29 -11.80
N GLN A 9 11.54 13.47 -12.12
CA GLN A 9 10.70 14.59 -12.55
C GLN A 9 11.01 14.94 -14.01
N ALA A 10 10.01 15.20 -14.80
CA ALA A 10 10.20 15.75 -16.14
C ALA A 10 10.29 17.29 -16.09
N PRO A 11 11.24 17.93 -16.78
CA PRO A 11 12.24 17.31 -17.66
C PRO A 11 13.42 16.72 -16.89
N LEU A 12 13.98 15.66 -17.42
CA LEU A 12 15.07 14.85 -16.87
C LEU A 12 16.29 15.60 -16.33
N ILE A 13 16.52 16.82 -16.79
CA ILE A 13 17.68 17.62 -16.41
C ILE A 13 17.65 18.08 -14.94
N ASN A 14 16.47 18.20 -14.36
CA ASN A 14 16.31 18.61 -12.95
C ASN A 14 16.23 17.41 -11.98
N ALA A 15 16.06 16.21 -12.49
CA ALA A 15 15.91 15.02 -11.65
C ALA A 15 17.20 14.64 -10.91
N PHE A 16 18.34 14.84 -11.56
CA PHE A 16 19.64 14.52 -10.94
C PHE A 16 20.01 15.48 -9.82
N ALA A 17 19.79 16.77 -10.00
CA ALA A 17 20.11 17.77 -8.98
C ALA A 17 19.20 17.62 -7.74
N TYR A 18 17.94 17.25 -7.96
CA TYR A 18 16.99 17.04 -6.88
C TYR A 18 17.28 15.75 -6.09
N GLY A 19 17.62 14.67 -6.78
CA GLY A 19 17.93 13.38 -6.16
C GLY A 19 19.19 13.40 -5.30
N GLU A 20 20.25 14.04 -5.75
CA GLU A 20 21.51 14.11 -5.01
C GLU A 20 21.44 14.97 -3.73
N ALA A 21 20.60 16.01 -3.72
CA ALA A 21 20.48 16.90 -2.58
C ALA A 21 19.64 16.29 -1.43
N ASP A 22 18.61 15.52 -1.75
CA ASP A 22 17.61 15.10 -0.78
C ASP A 22 17.70 13.63 -0.37
N VAL A 23 18.39 12.80 -1.13
CA VAL A 23 18.53 11.36 -0.87
C VAL A 23 19.96 11.01 -0.45
N SER A 24 20.63 11.89 0.27
CA SER A 24 21.91 11.54 0.84
C SER A 24 21.71 10.43 1.87
N GLN A 25 22.33 9.30 1.64
CA GLN A 25 22.30 8.15 2.58
C GLN A 25 22.76 8.53 3.99
N SER A 26 23.39 9.68 4.16
CA SER A 26 23.78 10.21 5.47
C SER A 26 22.59 10.71 6.31
N THR A 27 21.45 11.03 5.69
CA THR A 27 20.26 11.54 6.37
C THR A 27 19.17 10.50 6.58
N PHE A 28 19.15 9.43 5.77
CA PHE A 28 18.21 8.33 5.93
C PHE A 28 18.96 7.06 6.35
N LYS A 29 18.69 6.59 7.55
CA LYS A 29 19.28 5.35 8.07
C LYS A 29 18.16 4.36 8.34
N GLN A 30 18.40 3.11 7.94
CA GLN A 30 17.58 1.99 8.37
C GLN A 30 17.68 1.84 9.89
N ASP A 31 16.54 1.67 10.57
CA ASP A 31 16.55 1.38 12.00
C ASP A 31 17.01 -0.06 12.24
N THR A 32 17.66 -0.25 13.35
CA THR A 32 18.07 -1.57 13.84
C THR A 32 17.05 -2.09 14.85
N ASP A 33 17.04 -3.37 15.08
CA ASP A 33 16.16 -4.05 16.05
C ASP A 33 16.31 -3.51 17.49
N ASN A 34 17.43 -2.87 17.78
CA ASN A 34 17.71 -2.28 19.08
C ASN A 34 17.32 -0.80 19.19
N SER A 35 16.80 -0.19 18.13
CA SER A 35 16.35 1.20 18.24
C SER A 35 15.14 1.29 19.15
N ALA A 36 15.12 2.33 20.00
CA ALA A 36 13.98 2.57 20.88
C ALA A 36 12.70 2.85 20.09
N ASP A 37 12.80 3.53 18.95
CA ASP A 37 11.67 3.84 18.09
C ASP A 37 11.07 2.58 17.46
N PHE A 38 11.92 1.68 16.96
CA PHE A 38 11.44 0.39 16.45
C PHE A 38 10.77 -0.43 17.54
N GLN A 39 11.38 -0.56 18.71
CA GLN A 39 10.82 -1.35 19.82
C GLN A 39 9.49 -0.77 20.32
N ASN A 40 9.39 0.54 20.40
CA ASN A 40 8.14 1.22 20.77
C ASN A 40 7.03 0.97 19.74
N TRP A 41 7.35 1.10 18.46
CA TRP A 41 6.40 0.79 17.38
C TRP A 41 6.00 -0.68 17.36
N LEU A 42 6.96 -1.60 17.51
CA LEU A 42 6.70 -3.04 17.54
C LEU A 42 5.70 -3.40 18.64
N SER A 43 5.90 -2.86 19.83
CA SER A 43 5.09 -3.20 21.00
C SER A 43 3.71 -2.52 20.99
N ASN A 44 3.61 -1.28 20.54
CA ASN A 44 2.38 -0.50 20.67
C ASN A 44 1.51 -0.52 19.40
N VAL A 45 2.13 -0.67 18.22
CA VAL A 45 1.44 -0.64 16.92
C VAL A 45 1.38 -2.03 16.30
N TRP A 46 2.55 -2.61 15.98
CA TRP A 46 2.60 -3.86 15.22
C TRP A 46 1.97 -5.02 15.97
N GLN A 47 2.36 -5.25 17.23
CA GLN A 47 1.87 -6.34 18.09
C GLN A 47 0.86 -5.86 19.14
N GLY A 48 0.73 -4.55 19.33
CA GLY A 48 -0.07 -3.92 20.39
C GLY A 48 -1.56 -3.79 20.08
N GLY A 49 -2.14 -2.68 20.54
CA GLY A 49 -3.58 -2.44 20.44
C GLY A 49 -4.11 -2.40 19.02
N GLU A 50 -3.33 -1.89 18.05
CA GLU A 50 -3.72 -1.81 16.64
C GLU A 50 -3.59 -3.15 15.92
N LYS A 51 -2.71 -4.04 16.40
CA LYS A 51 -2.44 -5.34 15.78
C LYS A 51 -2.18 -5.23 14.26
N ALA A 52 -1.35 -4.27 13.88
CA ALA A 52 -1.08 -3.96 12.48
C ALA A 52 -0.57 -5.18 11.69
N TYR A 53 0.15 -6.10 12.34
CA TYR A 53 0.61 -7.35 11.74
C TYR A 53 -0.53 -8.24 11.19
N ALA A 54 -1.75 -8.08 11.70
CA ALA A 54 -2.90 -8.87 11.27
C ALA A 54 -3.74 -8.16 10.19
N GLN A 55 -3.40 -6.92 9.84
CA GLN A 55 -4.21 -6.11 8.92
C GLN A 55 -3.69 -6.28 7.50
N THR A 56 -4.39 -7.05 6.69
CA THR A 56 -4.19 -7.11 5.24
C THR A 56 -5.36 -6.54 4.45
N GLU A 57 -6.43 -6.12 5.13
CA GLU A 57 -7.59 -5.49 4.52
C GLU A 57 -7.37 -4.02 4.13
N ASN A 58 -6.16 -3.52 4.27
CA ASN A 58 -5.81 -2.18 3.80
C ASN A 58 -6.07 -2.03 2.30
N VAL A 59 -6.91 -1.07 1.94
CA VAL A 59 -7.18 -0.79 0.54
C VAL A 59 -5.90 -0.33 -0.17
N ALA A 60 -5.64 -0.93 -1.32
CA ALA A 60 -4.60 -0.53 -2.25
C ALA A 60 -5.23 0.17 -3.45
N LEU A 61 -4.65 1.29 -3.82
CA LEU A 61 -4.99 2.03 -5.03
C LEU A 61 -4.05 1.61 -6.15
N THR A 62 -4.58 1.43 -7.36
CA THR A 62 -3.75 1.22 -8.55
C THR A 62 -4.24 2.13 -9.68
N PRO A 63 -3.33 2.65 -10.55
CA PRO A 63 -3.76 3.43 -11.70
C PRO A 63 -4.75 2.65 -12.56
N GLY A 64 -5.72 3.34 -13.15
CA GLY A 64 -6.63 2.78 -14.12
C GLY A 64 -6.07 2.78 -15.55
N SER A 65 -6.95 2.67 -16.54
CA SER A 65 -6.57 2.65 -17.95
C SER A 65 -6.18 4.04 -18.49
N ASP A 66 -6.63 5.07 -17.83
CA ASP A 66 -6.20 6.45 -18.08
C ASP A 66 -6.18 7.28 -16.78
N ALA A 67 -5.87 8.58 -16.92
CA ALA A 67 -5.69 9.47 -15.78
C ALA A 67 -6.98 9.78 -15.02
N ALA A 68 -8.15 9.58 -15.63
CA ALA A 68 -9.45 9.76 -15.01
C ALA A 68 -9.98 8.53 -14.28
N ASP A 69 -9.21 7.43 -14.30
CA ASP A 69 -9.56 6.14 -13.74
C ASP A 69 -8.72 5.80 -12.50
N LEU A 70 -9.34 5.13 -11.53
CA LEU A 70 -8.65 4.58 -10.37
C LEU A 70 -9.25 3.24 -9.97
N ASN A 71 -8.37 2.28 -9.67
CA ASN A 71 -8.76 0.98 -9.15
C ASN A 71 -8.52 0.91 -7.65
N PHE A 72 -9.42 0.21 -6.96
CA PHE A 72 -9.37 -0.08 -5.53
C PHE A 72 -9.40 -1.59 -5.33
N SER A 73 -8.52 -2.10 -4.49
CA SER A 73 -8.52 -3.53 -4.13
C SER A 73 -8.22 -3.72 -2.65
N TRP A 74 -8.90 -4.70 -2.03
CA TRP A 74 -8.67 -5.09 -0.64
C TRP A 74 -9.18 -6.49 -0.37
N TYR A 75 -8.71 -7.10 0.69
CA TYR A 75 -9.24 -8.37 1.18
C TYR A 75 -10.31 -8.15 2.24
N SER A 76 -11.27 -9.10 2.34
CA SER A 76 -12.28 -9.12 3.39
C SER A 76 -12.53 -10.52 3.92
N ALA A 77 -13.00 -10.59 5.17
CA ALA A 77 -13.34 -11.87 5.83
C ALA A 77 -14.59 -12.52 5.23
N GLY A 78 -15.48 -11.74 4.64
CA GLY A 78 -16.71 -12.21 4.01
C GLY A 78 -16.83 -11.73 2.57
N LYS A 79 -17.53 -12.49 1.73
CA LYS A 79 -17.87 -12.10 0.36
C LYS A 79 -19.20 -11.35 0.36
N GLY A 80 -19.18 -10.14 -0.16
CA GLY A 80 -20.37 -9.29 -0.32
C GLY A 80 -20.40 -8.59 -1.67
N THR A 81 -21.05 -7.45 -1.75
CA THR A 81 -21.01 -6.52 -2.87
C THR A 81 -20.06 -5.37 -2.51
N PRO A 82 -18.77 -5.42 -2.88
CA PRO A 82 -17.85 -4.36 -2.54
C PRO A 82 -18.23 -3.06 -3.23
N ALA A 83 -18.01 -1.94 -2.55
CA ALA A 83 -18.24 -0.63 -3.13
C ALA A 83 -17.25 0.41 -2.62
N VAL A 84 -17.03 1.42 -3.43
CA VAL A 84 -16.33 2.66 -3.07
C VAL A 84 -17.27 3.83 -3.22
N LYS A 85 -17.31 4.66 -2.20
CA LYS A 85 -17.98 5.96 -2.20
C LYS A 85 -16.91 7.04 -2.32
N VAL A 86 -17.01 7.88 -3.35
CA VAL A 86 -16.01 8.91 -3.66
C VAL A 86 -16.69 10.27 -3.92
N TRP A 87 -16.02 11.35 -3.53
CA TRP A 87 -16.49 12.71 -3.74
C TRP A 87 -15.33 13.70 -3.83
N LYS A 88 -15.53 14.83 -4.53
CA LYS A 88 -14.61 15.96 -4.47
C LYS A 88 -14.66 16.62 -3.11
N ASP A 89 -13.54 17.20 -2.68
CA ASP A 89 -13.52 18.00 -1.46
C ASP A 89 -14.67 19.03 -1.45
N GLY A 90 -15.30 19.18 -0.29
CA GLY A 90 -16.48 20.03 -0.09
C GLY A 90 -17.80 19.50 -0.69
N SER A 91 -17.83 18.35 -1.37
CA SER A 91 -18.99 17.83 -2.11
C SER A 91 -19.53 16.48 -1.62
N LYS A 92 -19.39 16.17 -0.35
CA LYS A 92 -19.78 14.87 0.21
C LYS A 92 -21.26 14.51 0.01
N SER A 93 -22.14 15.51 -0.03
CA SER A 93 -23.58 15.29 -0.28
C SER A 93 -23.91 14.78 -1.69
N SER A 94 -22.98 14.92 -2.63
CA SER A 94 -23.07 14.41 -4.00
C SER A 94 -22.10 13.27 -4.27
N ALA A 95 -21.73 12.52 -3.23
CA ALA A 95 -20.81 11.38 -3.37
C ALA A 95 -21.34 10.35 -4.36
N LYS A 96 -20.46 9.89 -5.24
CA LYS A 96 -20.71 8.77 -6.16
C LYS A 96 -20.41 7.45 -5.45
N VAL A 97 -21.31 6.49 -5.55
CA VAL A 97 -21.07 5.11 -5.10
C VAL A 97 -20.91 4.23 -6.31
N VAL A 98 -19.82 3.46 -6.35
CA VAL A 98 -19.53 2.51 -7.42
C VAL A 98 -19.34 1.14 -6.77
N THR A 99 -20.14 0.16 -7.20
CA THR A 99 -19.99 -1.23 -6.80
C THR A 99 -18.98 -1.95 -7.68
N GLY A 100 -18.38 -2.99 -7.15
CA GLY A 100 -17.39 -3.80 -7.84
C GLY A 100 -17.66 -5.29 -7.71
N ASN A 101 -16.59 -6.07 -7.85
CA ASN A 101 -16.63 -7.52 -7.80
C ASN A 101 -15.83 -8.06 -6.62
N ALA A 102 -16.36 -9.09 -5.97
CA ALA A 102 -15.68 -9.89 -4.97
C ALA A 102 -15.37 -11.28 -5.53
N GLU A 103 -14.10 -11.59 -5.68
CA GLU A 103 -13.63 -12.92 -6.03
C GLU A 103 -13.48 -13.75 -4.76
N ALA A 104 -14.02 -14.98 -4.77
CA ALA A 104 -13.86 -15.88 -3.64
C ALA A 104 -12.40 -16.36 -3.58
N ILE A 105 -11.79 -16.21 -2.43
CA ILE A 105 -10.44 -16.68 -2.13
C ILE A 105 -10.45 -17.51 -0.84
N SER A 106 -9.37 -18.22 -0.60
CA SER A 106 -9.06 -18.82 0.70
C SER A 106 -7.62 -18.46 1.03
N ALA A 107 -7.47 -17.42 1.83
CA ALA A 107 -6.16 -16.94 2.26
C ALA A 107 -6.10 -16.82 3.79
N GLU A 108 -4.95 -17.15 4.36
CA GLU A 108 -4.69 -17.06 5.79
C GLU A 108 -3.27 -16.54 5.99
N ASN A 109 -3.06 -15.62 6.92
CA ASN A 109 -1.73 -15.22 7.34
C ASN A 109 -1.27 -16.00 8.58
N TRP A 110 -0.01 -15.86 8.97
CA TRP A 110 0.54 -16.53 10.15
C TRP A 110 -0.11 -16.12 11.48
N GLN A 111 -0.81 -14.99 11.52
CA GLN A 111 -1.53 -14.50 12.68
C GLN A 111 -2.94 -15.09 12.80
N GLY A 112 -3.30 -15.99 11.86
CA GLY A 112 -4.60 -16.64 11.84
C GLY A 112 -5.73 -15.76 11.29
N LYS A 113 -5.42 -14.66 10.62
CA LYS A 113 -6.42 -13.86 9.91
C LYS A 113 -6.83 -14.59 8.63
N LEU A 114 -8.12 -14.82 8.50
CA LEU A 114 -8.73 -15.49 7.35
C LEU A 114 -9.41 -14.47 6.44
N TYR A 115 -9.22 -14.66 5.14
CA TYR A 115 -9.85 -13.86 4.10
C TYR A 115 -10.59 -14.76 3.13
N SER A 116 -11.84 -14.41 2.85
CA SER A 116 -12.73 -15.16 1.96
C SER A 116 -13.01 -14.46 0.64
N ALA A 117 -12.65 -13.19 0.52
CA ALA A 117 -12.85 -12.43 -0.70
C ALA A 117 -11.71 -11.46 -1.01
N ALA A 118 -11.37 -11.36 -2.29
CA ALA A 118 -10.59 -10.29 -2.88
C ALA A 118 -11.54 -9.34 -3.61
N ASN A 119 -11.65 -8.13 -3.09
CA ASN A 119 -12.55 -7.11 -3.59
C ASN A 119 -11.84 -6.22 -4.60
N LYS A 120 -12.55 -5.85 -5.67
CA LYS A 120 -12.05 -4.95 -6.72
C LYS A 120 -13.16 -4.00 -7.13
N VAL A 121 -12.86 -2.70 -7.12
CA VAL A 121 -13.75 -1.64 -7.63
C VAL A 121 -12.95 -0.78 -8.58
N ASN A 122 -13.46 -0.60 -9.80
CA ASN A 122 -12.92 0.36 -10.76
C ASN A 122 -13.83 1.58 -10.82
N ILE A 123 -13.27 2.75 -10.69
CA ILE A 123 -13.95 4.03 -10.92
C ILE A 123 -13.36 4.64 -12.18
N ALA A 124 -14.12 4.61 -13.26
CA ALA A 124 -13.73 5.11 -14.56
C ALA A 124 -14.34 6.49 -14.86
N ASP A 125 -13.64 7.29 -15.69
CA ASP A 125 -14.08 8.58 -16.21
C ASP A 125 -14.56 9.56 -15.12
N TYR A 126 -13.88 9.59 -13.98
CA TYR A 126 -14.36 10.38 -12.84
C TYR A 126 -13.38 11.41 -12.32
N PHE A 127 -12.10 11.09 -12.31
CA PHE A 127 -11.09 11.92 -11.66
C PHE A 127 -10.59 13.02 -12.60
N GLU A 128 -10.67 14.26 -12.11
CA GLU A 128 -10.13 15.43 -12.80
C GLU A 128 -8.72 15.72 -12.29
N GLU A 129 -7.88 16.33 -13.10
CA GLU A 129 -6.52 16.71 -12.73
C GLU A 129 -6.48 17.70 -11.55
N ASN A 130 -5.42 17.66 -10.76
CA ASN A 130 -5.13 18.60 -9.67
C ASN A 130 -6.31 18.82 -8.72
N THR A 131 -7.04 17.76 -8.43
CA THR A 131 -8.28 17.82 -7.65
C THR A 131 -8.16 16.91 -6.42
N GLN A 132 -8.59 17.42 -5.27
CA GLN A 132 -8.67 16.62 -4.04
C GLN A 132 -10.00 15.88 -3.98
N TYR A 133 -9.92 14.60 -3.68
CA TYR A 133 -11.03 13.68 -3.46
C TYR A 133 -10.93 13.05 -2.08
N HIS A 134 -12.08 12.59 -1.60
CA HIS A 134 -12.20 11.73 -0.43
C HIS A 134 -12.89 10.45 -0.84
N TYR A 135 -12.58 9.36 -0.17
CA TYR A 135 -13.26 8.10 -0.42
C TYR A 135 -13.44 7.27 0.84
N GLN A 136 -14.42 6.38 0.79
CA GLN A 136 -14.65 5.30 1.75
C GLN A 136 -14.93 4.02 0.96
N TYR A 137 -14.65 2.88 1.54
CA TYR A 137 -14.99 1.59 0.93
C TYR A 137 -15.80 0.73 1.89
N THR A 138 -16.49 -0.27 1.35
CA THR A 138 -17.24 -1.27 2.10
C THR A 138 -17.12 -2.63 1.44
N ASP A 139 -17.07 -3.69 2.25
CA ASP A 139 -17.07 -5.08 1.78
C ASP A 139 -18.44 -5.51 1.25
N ASN A 140 -19.50 -4.89 1.76
CA ASN A 140 -20.88 -5.23 1.40
C ASN A 140 -21.77 -4.00 1.39
N TYR A 141 -22.05 -3.51 0.20
CA TYR A 141 -22.94 -2.40 -0.04
C TYR A 141 -24.41 -2.86 0.07
N THR A 142 -25.14 -2.26 0.98
CA THR A 142 -26.58 -2.54 1.27
C THR A 142 -27.44 -1.27 1.20
N GLY A 143 -26.98 -0.27 0.43
CA GLY A 143 -27.64 1.03 0.38
C GLY A 143 -27.26 1.90 1.58
N ASP A 144 -28.25 2.59 2.17
CA ASP A 144 -28.01 3.53 3.28
C ASP A 144 -27.52 2.86 4.57
N ASP A 145 -27.80 1.56 4.74
CA ASP A 145 -27.37 0.77 5.90
C ASP A 145 -25.92 0.23 5.77
N SER A 146 -25.20 0.62 4.72
CA SER A 146 -23.83 0.15 4.51
C SER A 146 -22.89 0.63 5.59
N VAL A 147 -22.04 -0.28 6.09
CA VAL A 147 -20.94 0.07 6.99
C VAL A 147 -19.72 0.46 6.16
N TRP A 148 -19.36 1.72 6.25
CA TRP A 148 -18.24 2.28 5.48
C TRP A 148 -16.96 2.33 6.31
N SER A 149 -15.82 2.21 5.64
CA SER A 149 -14.49 2.42 6.25
C SER A 149 -14.32 3.84 6.79
N ALA A 150 -13.20 4.09 7.44
CA ALA A 150 -12.73 5.46 7.65
C ALA A 150 -12.65 6.20 6.30
N GLU A 151 -12.67 7.52 6.36
CA GLU A 151 -12.48 8.40 5.22
C GLU A 151 -10.99 8.52 4.91
N TYR A 152 -10.64 8.42 3.62
CA TYR A 152 -9.29 8.57 3.10
C TYR A 152 -9.26 9.66 2.05
N ASP A 153 -8.09 10.27 1.89
CA ASP A 153 -7.85 11.33 0.92
C ASP A 153 -7.12 10.79 -0.31
N TYR A 154 -7.45 11.31 -1.47
CA TYR A 154 -6.74 11.08 -2.71
C TYR A 154 -6.68 12.37 -3.51
N THR A 155 -5.47 12.79 -3.92
CA THR A 155 -5.29 14.00 -4.72
C THR A 155 -4.67 13.63 -6.06
N THR A 156 -5.41 13.88 -7.13
CA THR A 156 -4.92 13.72 -8.50
C THR A 156 -3.86 14.78 -8.82
N LYS A 157 -2.97 14.45 -9.73
CA LYS A 157 -1.89 15.33 -10.18
C LYS A 157 -2.10 15.70 -11.64
N ALA A 158 -1.29 16.67 -12.14
CA ALA A 158 -1.25 17.01 -13.56
C ALA A 158 -0.82 15.80 -14.40
N THR A 159 -1.32 15.71 -15.63
CA THR A 159 -1.01 14.63 -16.56
C THR A 159 0.01 15.03 -17.62
N ASP A 160 0.21 16.32 -17.86
CA ASP A 160 1.22 16.84 -18.80
C ASP A 160 2.64 16.88 -18.20
N LYS A 161 2.73 17.04 -16.87
CA LYS A 161 3.97 17.01 -16.10
C LYS A 161 3.72 16.27 -14.80
N PHE A 162 4.28 15.11 -14.63
CA PHE A 162 4.10 14.28 -13.44
C PHE A 162 5.41 13.72 -12.91
N SER A 163 5.41 13.39 -11.66
CA SER A 163 6.50 12.70 -10.97
C SER A 163 6.05 11.32 -10.55
N VAL A 164 6.97 10.37 -10.54
CA VAL A 164 6.76 9.03 -10.03
C VAL A 164 7.85 8.67 -9.03
N ILE A 165 7.50 7.87 -8.04
CA ILE A 165 8.48 7.22 -7.18
C ILE A 165 8.74 5.85 -7.78
N LEU A 166 10.00 5.55 -8.11
CA LEU A 166 10.40 4.22 -8.59
C LEU A 166 11.08 3.47 -7.45
N THR A 167 10.58 2.27 -7.19
CA THR A 167 11.18 1.34 -6.22
C THR A 167 11.42 -0.02 -6.85
N GLY A 168 12.43 -0.73 -6.35
CA GLY A 168 12.66 -2.15 -6.64
C GLY A 168 13.03 -2.88 -5.37
N ASP A 169 12.77 -4.16 -5.32
CA ASP A 169 13.23 -5.07 -4.28
C ASP A 169 12.94 -4.62 -2.83
N PRO A 170 11.75 -4.19 -2.45
CA PRO A 170 11.47 -3.98 -1.03
C PRO A 170 11.54 -5.30 -0.25
N GLN A 171 11.27 -6.43 -0.90
CA GLN A 171 11.44 -7.79 -0.41
C GLN A 171 11.06 -7.93 1.07
N VAL A 172 9.89 -7.45 1.44
CA VAL A 172 9.41 -7.57 2.82
C VAL A 172 9.41 -9.02 3.25
N GLY A 173 10.08 -9.33 4.37
CA GLY A 173 10.35 -10.68 4.83
C GLY A 173 11.80 -11.13 4.64
N ALA A 174 12.62 -10.45 3.84
CA ALA A 174 13.98 -10.87 3.48
C ALA A 174 15.02 -10.60 4.57
N SER A 175 14.74 -9.76 5.56
CA SER A 175 15.72 -9.41 6.60
C SER A 175 16.01 -10.51 7.60
N GLY A 176 15.34 -11.64 7.49
CA GLY A 176 15.55 -12.82 8.36
C GLY A 176 15.15 -14.11 7.67
N SER A 177 14.88 -15.13 8.47
CA SER A 177 14.40 -16.44 7.99
C SER A 177 12.87 -16.45 7.96
N SER A 178 12.29 -17.04 6.94
CA SER A 178 10.85 -17.33 6.85
C SER A 178 10.52 -18.80 7.16
N SER A 179 11.42 -19.51 7.83
CA SER A 179 11.30 -20.96 8.09
C SER A 179 10.12 -21.33 8.97
N ASP A 180 9.66 -20.43 9.81
CA ASP A 180 8.53 -20.62 10.70
C ASP A 180 7.83 -19.29 11.02
N LYS A 181 6.70 -19.39 11.72
CA LYS A 181 5.89 -18.22 12.09
C LYS A 181 6.66 -17.12 12.82
N SER A 182 7.47 -17.50 13.81
CA SER A 182 8.19 -16.55 14.67
C SER A 182 9.25 -15.78 13.89
N ALA A 183 10.02 -16.51 13.08
CA ALA A 183 11.06 -15.93 12.24
C ALA A 183 10.45 -15.01 11.16
N ASN A 184 9.33 -15.41 10.55
CA ASN A 184 8.61 -14.60 9.60
C ASN A 184 8.04 -13.33 10.25
N ASP A 185 7.39 -13.43 11.40
CA ASP A 185 6.86 -12.28 12.13
C ASP A 185 7.93 -11.23 12.43
N ALA A 186 9.11 -11.65 12.86
CA ALA A 186 10.23 -10.76 13.17
C ALA A 186 10.77 -10.07 11.92
N SER A 187 10.92 -10.81 10.81
CA SER A 187 11.37 -10.28 9.53
C SER A 187 10.37 -9.28 8.94
N VAL A 188 9.11 -9.65 8.91
CA VAL A 188 8.04 -8.80 8.39
C VAL A 188 7.91 -7.52 9.21
N ALA A 189 7.97 -7.59 10.55
CA ALA A 189 7.89 -6.41 11.40
C ALA A 189 9.03 -5.43 11.10
N ARG A 190 10.26 -5.91 11.06
CA ARG A 190 11.44 -5.09 10.75
C ARG A 190 11.33 -4.43 9.38
N ASP A 191 10.99 -5.23 8.38
CA ASP A 191 10.93 -4.75 7.00
C ASP A 191 9.75 -3.80 6.78
N ALA A 192 8.57 -4.07 7.36
CA ALA A 192 7.43 -3.18 7.31
C ALA A 192 7.71 -1.82 7.96
N TYR A 193 8.40 -1.81 9.10
CA TYR A 193 8.81 -0.58 9.77
C TYR A 193 9.73 0.26 8.91
N ASN A 194 10.80 -0.34 8.38
CA ASN A 194 11.76 0.36 7.53
C ASN A 194 11.15 0.75 6.17
N TRP A 195 10.31 -0.09 5.59
CA TRP A 195 9.58 0.20 4.37
C TRP A 195 8.64 1.41 4.54
N ASN A 196 7.89 1.46 5.64
CA ASN A 196 7.05 2.62 5.96
C ASN A 196 7.86 3.92 6.08
N LYS A 197 9.01 3.90 6.74
CA LYS A 197 9.92 5.05 6.81
C LYS A 197 10.43 5.45 5.43
N THR A 198 10.82 4.48 4.61
CA THR A 198 11.28 4.70 3.23
C THR A 198 10.21 5.41 2.42
N MET A 199 8.97 4.95 2.49
CA MET A 199 7.86 5.53 1.74
C MET A 199 7.48 6.93 2.23
N GLN A 200 7.50 7.17 3.53
CA GLN A 200 7.30 8.51 4.09
C GLN A 200 8.41 9.47 3.63
N GLN A 201 9.67 9.03 3.65
CA GLN A 201 10.78 9.84 3.16
C GLN A 201 10.69 10.11 1.66
N ALA A 202 10.30 9.11 0.87
CA ALA A 202 10.12 9.25 -0.57
C ALA A 202 9.06 10.32 -0.90
N LEU A 203 7.90 10.30 -0.22
CA LEU A 203 6.88 11.33 -0.41
C LEU A 203 7.27 12.69 0.14
N LYS A 204 8.07 12.75 1.21
CA LYS A 204 8.63 14.02 1.67
C LYS A 204 9.58 14.64 0.64
N THR A 205 10.33 13.80 -0.06
CA THR A 205 11.24 14.21 -1.13
C THR A 205 10.50 14.56 -2.42
N CYS A 206 9.46 13.82 -2.76
CA CYS A 206 8.63 14.03 -3.94
C CYS A 206 7.14 14.12 -3.58
N PRO A 207 6.68 15.25 -2.99
CA PRO A 207 5.30 15.39 -2.53
C PRO A 207 4.26 15.39 -3.66
N ASP A 208 4.71 15.65 -4.88
CA ASP A 208 3.88 15.68 -6.08
C ASP A 208 3.87 14.37 -6.86
N ALA A 209 4.36 13.28 -6.27
CA ALA A 209 4.31 11.98 -6.92
C ALA A 209 2.87 11.58 -7.26
N SER A 210 2.65 11.18 -8.51
CA SER A 210 1.34 10.71 -8.99
C SER A 210 1.09 9.26 -8.58
N PHE A 211 2.13 8.43 -8.59
CA PHE A 211 2.06 7.02 -8.18
C PHE A 211 3.45 6.46 -7.87
N LEU A 212 3.46 5.32 -7.22
CA LEU A 212 4.63 4.46 -7.04
C LEU A 212 4.70 3.48 -8.21
N LEU A 213 5.82 3.46 -8.93
CA LEU A 213 6.15 2.38 -9.88
C LEU A 213 7.05 1.37 -9.17
N SER A 214 6.53 0.17 -8.94
CA SER A 214 7.29 -0.92 -8.32
C SER A 214 7.87 -1.84 -9.40
N ALA A 215 9.19 -1.99 -9.41
CA ALA A 215 9.91 -2.82 -10.37
C ALA A 215 9.90 -4.33 -10.01
N GLY A 216 9.09 -4.73 -9.04
CA GLY A 216 8.96 -6.13 -8.63
C GLY A 216 9.51 -6.42 -7.25
N ASP A 217 9.50 -7.71 -6.90
CA ASP A 217 10.01 -8.26 -5.64
C ASP A 217 9.50 -7.52 -4.40
N GLN A 218 8.18 -7.30 -4.34
CA GLN A 218 7.51 -6.62 -3.23
C GLN A 218 7.68 -7.37 -1.91
N ILE A 219 7.69 -8.68 -1.99
CA ILE A 219 7.81 -9.60 -0.86
C ILE A 219 8.93 -10.61 -1.13
N ASN A 220 9.39 -11.26 -0.07
CA ASN A 220 10.46 -12.26 -0.17
C ASN A 220 9.97 -13.64 -0.63
N GLN A 221 8.73 -14.02 -0.32
CA GLN A 221 8.17 -15.33 -0.67
C GLN A 221 7.83 -15.43 -2.15
N SER A 222 8.71 -16.02 -2.96
CA SER A 222 8.55 -16.15 -4.41
C SER A 222 7.56 -17.24 -4.84
N GLY A 223 7.43 -18.31 -4.08
CA GLY A 223 6.55 -19.44 -4.37
C GLY A 223 5.55 -19.69 -3.24
N ALA A 224 4.36 -20.18 -3.55
CA ALA A 224 3.34 -20.48 -2.56
C ALA A 224 2.64 -21.82 -2.90
N THR A 225 3.41 -22.90 -2.93
CA THR A 225 2.89 -24.24 -3.21
C THR A 225 2.39 -24.96 -1.98
N LYS A 226 3.02 -24.72 -0.83
CA LYS A 226 2.63 -25.26 0.48
C LYS A 226 1.79 -24.24 1.25
N ASP A 227 1.00 -24.71 2.21
CA ASP A 227 0.15 -23.83 3.00
C ASP A 227 0.97 -22.85 3.86
N ASP A 228 2.11 -23.27 4.38
CA ASP A 228 3.01 -22.38 5.12
C ASP A 228 3.60 -21.29 4.22
N ASP A 229 3.97 -21.60 2.98
CA ASP A 229 4.43 -20.61 1.99
C ASP A 229 3.33 -19.60 1.70
N LYS A 230 2.07 -20.03 1.60
CA LYS A 230 0.92 -19.14 1.40
C LYS A 230 0.73 -18.20 2.60
N LYS A 231 0.81 -18.74 3.83
CA LYS A 231 0.72 -17.90 5.05
C LYS A 231 1.86 -16.89 5.16
N THR A 232 3.07 -17.29 4.78
CA THR A 232 4.24 -16.41 4.69
C THR A 232 3.98 -15.28 3.70
N ARG A 233 3.52 -15.60 2.49
CA ARG A 233 3.17 -14.62 1.46
C ARG A 233 2.15 -13.60 1.96
N GLU A 234 1.05 -14.05 2.58
CA GLU A 234 0.01 -13.15 3.06
C GLU A 234 0.53 -12.24 4.20
N SER A 235 1.39 -12.75 5.08
CA SER A 235 2.01 -11.96 6.13
C SER A 235 2.97 -10.91 5.57
N GLU A 236 3.76 -11.25 4.57
CA GLU A 236 4.70 -10.36 3.91
C GLU A 236 3.95 -9.25 3.12
N TYR A 237 2.84 -9.57 2.44
CA TYR A 237 1.99 -8.56 1.82
C TYR A 237 1.33 -7.61 2.84
N ALA A 238 0.98 -8.09 4.03
CA ALA A 238 0.51 -7.22 5.10
C ALA A 238 1.58 -6.18 5.47
N GLY A 239 2.84 -6.59 5.54
CA GLY A 239 3.98 -5.70 5.76
C GLY A 239 4.23 -4.74 4.59
N TYR A 240 4.16 -5.24 3.35
CA TYR A 240 4.33 -4.40 2.15
C TYR A 240 3.25 -3.32 2.03
N LEU A 241 1.99 -3.65 2.31
CA LEU A 241 0.86 -2.72 2.23
C LEU A 241 0.67 -1.87 3.51
N TYR A 242 1.48 -2.11 4.54
CA TYR A 242 1.40 -1.40 5.82
C TYR A 242 1.52 0.13 5.70
N PRO A 243 2.42 0.72 4.88
CA PRO A 243 2.55 2.16 4.79
C PRO A 243 1.21 2.86 4.52
N SER A 244 0.80 3.75 5.43
CA SER A 244 -0.47 4.49 5.32
C SER A 244 -0.55 5.36 4.06
N VAL A 245 0.60 5.78 3.52
CA VAL A 245 0.70 6.57 2.29
C VAL A 245 0.06 5.86 1.09
N PHE A 246 -0.04 4.53 1.09
CA PHE A 246 -0.68 3.77 0.02
C PHE A 246 -2.21 3.90 -0.02
N ARG A 247 -2.80 4.53 0.99
CA ARG A 247 -4.23 4.94 0.94
C ARG A 247 -4.44 6.17 0.07
N SER A 248 -3.36 6.89 -0.27
CA SER A 248 -3.40 8.12 -1.06
C SER A 248 -2.46 8.09 -2.28
N LEU A 249 -1.53 7.14 -2.34
CA LEU A 249 -0.56 6.97 -3.42
C LEU A 249 -0.84 5.66 -4.15
N PRO A 250 -1.34 5.71 -5.40
CA PRO A 250 -1.53 4.51 -6.20
C PRO A 250 -0.23 3.74 -6.46
N ILE A 251 -0.32 2.43 -6.54
CA ILE A 251 0.81 1.54 -6.81
C ILE A 251 0.65 0.92 -8.19
N ALA A 252 1.57 1.20 -9.11
CA ALA A 252 1.73 0.47 -10.37
C ALA A 252 2.81 -0.60 -10.16
N ALA A 253 2.40 -1.84 -9.94
CA ALA A 253 3.32 -2.93 -9.61
C ALA A 253 3.60 -3.82 -10.82
N THR A 254 4.89 -4.18 -11.00
CA THR A 254 5.28 -5.33 -11.82
C THR A 254 5.49 -6.55 -10.91
N ILE A 255 5.42 -7.73 -11.49
CA ILE A 255 5.78 -8.96 -10.79
C ILE A 255 7.32 -9.09 -10.83
N GLY A 256 7.91 -9.47 -9.71
CA GLY A 256 9.32 -9.81 -9.62
C GLY A 256 9.65 -11.21 -10.13
N ASN A 257 10.85 -11.68 -9.86
CA ASN A 257 11.29 -13.02 -10.25
C ASN A 257 11.06 -14.08 -9.16
#